data_f0ca958fbd4be30267ec3bcc5d96017a
#
_entry.id   f0ca958fbd4be30267ec3bcc5d96017a
#
_cell.length_a   1.000
_cell.length_b   1.000
_cell.length_c   1.000
_cell.angle_alpha   90.00
_cell.angle_beta   90.00
_cell.angle_gamma   90.00
#
_symmetry.space_group_name_H-M   'P 1'
#
loop_
_entity.id
_entity.type
_entity.pdbx_description
1 polymer ?
#
loop_
_entity_poly.entity_id
_entity_poly.type
_entity_poly.pdbx_seq_one_letter_code
_entity_poly.pdbx_strand_id
1 'polypeptide(L)'
;MKRVLAAIILTMFSLPLAQSQTQPTADDCACESQVLPATLAIVNGVTISARDIEKATGDSVRNLQKQVVEARKRELDLLINSKLLALEAAKRGISTTKLLENEVLAKVKPPTPAETQAFYDQNKTRINGEFAAVKDDIVKYLSEERQRDEAKKFADGLRAASNTTVKVPQATPPRNESERAQVVATINGESITAGDVEDSLQTLISGVQKQVYELRKNEVDLNINDTLLAQEAQKRKITTNALLEAEVKPKPVTEEQARTFFEQNKERVSGDFTQSKDAIISYLQQTELRLAERAFVDKLRAAASIQVFLTAPPTNKEAPKSQQ
;
A
#
# COMPACT_ATOMS: atom_id res chain seq x y z
N MET A 1 -18.83 83.71 -9.76
CA MET A 1 -17.53 83.08 -10.03
C MET A 1 -17.03 82.42 -8.72
N LYS A 2 -17.29 81.22 -8.49
CA LYS A 2 -16.67 80.39 -7.40
C LYS A 2 -16.49 78.97 -7.95
N ARG A 3 -15.23 78.58 -8.18
CA ARG A 3 -14.84 77.27 -8.59
C ARG A 3 -14.84 76.38 -7.34
N VAL A 4 -15.60 75.29 -7.37
CA VAL A 4 -15.55 74.23 -6.37
C VAL A 4 -14.69 73.06 -6.97
N LEU A 5 -13.53 72.79 -6.37
CA LEU A 5 -12.72 71.64 -6.63
C LEU A 5 -13.30 70.49 -5.85
N ALA A 6 -13.71 69.40 -6.58
CA ALA A 6 -14.10 68.18 -5.98
C ALA A 6 -12.81 67.29 -5.90
N ALA A 7 -12.38 66.98 -4.68
CA ALA A 7 -11.31 66.01 -4.40
C ALA A 7 -11.87 64.59 -4.45
N ILE A 8 -11.38 63.78 -5.40
CA ILE A 8 -11.70 62.35 -5.48
C ILE A 8 -10.75 61.61 -4.54
N ILE A 9 -11.28 61.11 -3.42
CA ILE A 9 -10.58 60.21 -2.53
C ILE A 9 -10.66 58.81 -3.12
N LEU A 10 -9.50 58.30 -3.62
CA LEU A 10 -9.31 56.94 -4.12
C LEU A 10 -9.03 56.03 -2.91
N THR A 11 -10.08 55.39 -2.38
CA THR A 11 -9.91 54.36 -1.37
C THR A 11 -9.37 53.09 -2.00
N MET A 12 -8.06 52.81 -1.78
CA MET A 12 -7.48 51.50 -2.09
C MET A 12 -8.07 50.44 -1.15
N PHE A 13 -8.93 49.62 -1.71
CA PHE A 13 -9.40 48.39 -1.08
C PHE A 13 -8.29 47.36 -1.18
N SER A 14 -7.49 47.19 -0.13
CA SER A 14 -6.56 46.05 0.02
C SER A 14 -7.37 44.82 0.30
N LEU A 15 -7.58 43.97 -0.73
CA LEU A 15 -8.05 42.59 -0.53
C LEU A 15 -6.97 41.83 0.24
N PRO A 16 -7.31 41.14 1.35
CA PRO A 16 -6.39 40.17 1.93
C PRO A 16 -6.23 39.03 0.93
N LEU A 17 -4.99 38.78 0.47
CA LEU A 17 -4.61 37.53 -0.18
C LEU A 17 -4.88 36.42 0.82
N ALA A 18 -6.01 35.72 0.68
CA ALA A 18 -6.23 34.43 1.32
C ALA A 18 -5.15 33.49 0.80
N GLN A 19 -4.13 33.26 1.61
CA GLN A 19 -3.21 32.14 1.42
C GLN A 19 -4.06 30.87 1.55
N SER A 20 -4.46 30.33 0.42
CA SER A 20 -5.04 29.01 0.33
C SER A 20 -3.97 28.05 0.85
N GLN A 21 -4.09 27.63 2.11
CA GLN A 21 -3.37 26.46 2.61
C GLN A 21 -3.97 25.29 1.86
N THR A 22 -3.36 24.92 0.74
CA THR A 22 -3.64 23.68 0.07
C THR A 22 -3.34 22.54 1.06
N GLN A 23 -4.39 21.91 1.57
CA GLN A 23 -4.22 20.60 2.23
C GLN A 23 -3.42 19.70 1.29
N PRO A 24 -2.40 18.97 1.80
CA PRO A 24 -1.64 18.04 0.98
C PRO A 24 -2.61 17.07 0.33
N THR A 25 -2.71 17.12 -0.98
CA THR A 25 -3.47 16.17 -1.78
C THR A 25 -2.73 14.82 -1.76
N ALA A 26 -3.44 13.73 -2.02
CA ALA A 26 -2.83 12.40 -2.11
C ALA A 26 -1.67 12.32 -3.14
N ASP A 27 -1.60 13.29 -4.04
CA ASP A 27 -0.55 13.43 -5.05
C ASP A 27 0.84 13.82 -4.48
N ASP A 28 0.91 14.26 -3.21
CA ASP A 28 2.17 14.66 -2.55
C ASP A 28 2.89 13.50 -1.83
N CYS A 29 2.52 12.23 -2.09
CA CYS A 29 3.17 11.11 -1.38
C CYS A 29 4.55 10.72 -1.92
N ALA A 30 5.00 11.23 -3.06
CA ALA A 30 6.13 10.74 -3.86
C ALA A 30 5.99 9.25 -4.25
N CYS A 31 4.77 8.71 -4.23
CA CYS A 31 4.48 7.32 -4.56
C CYS A 31 4.39 7.10 -6.08
N GLU A 32 4.49 8.17 -6.86
CA GLU A 32 4.58 8.10 -8.32
C GLU A 32 6.00 8.47 -8.73
N SER A 33 6.72 7.47 -9.26
CA SER A 33 8.08 7.68 -9.78
C SER A 33 8.09 8.56 -11.04
N GLN A 34 6.93 8.68 -11.69
CA GLN A 34 6.75 9.46 -12.93
C GLN A 34 5.31 9.99 -13.00
N VAL A 35 5.14 11.12 -13.67
CA VAL A 35 3.80 11.66 -13.98
C VAL A 35 3.07 10.66 -14.86
N LEU A 36 1.85 10.29 -14.47
CA LEU A 36 1.00 9.38 -15.24
C LEU A 36 0.71 9.99 -16.62
N PRO A 37 1.05 9.32 -17.74
CA PRO A 37 0.76 9.85 -19.07
C PRO A 37 -0.75 10.00 -19.28
N ALA A 38 -1.17 11.06 -20.00
CA ALA A 38 -2.58 11.25 -20.33
C ALA A 38 -3.12 10.09 -21.21
N THR A 39 -2.28 9.56 -22.11
CA THR A 39 -2.54 8.36 -22.90
C THR A 39 -1.77 7.19 -22.32
N LEU A 40 -2.47 6.12 -21.94
CA LEU A 40 -1.89 4.91 -21.35
C LEU A 40 -1.65 3.81 -22.38
N ALA A 41 -2.54 3.70 -23.37
CA ALA A 41 -2.38 2.79 -24.49
C ALA A 41 -3.10 3.30 -25.75
N ILE A 42 -2.70 2.79 -26.91
CA ILE A 42 -3.41 2.95 -28.19
C ILE A 42 -3.64 1.57 -28.78
N VAL A 43 -4.89 1.25 -29.13
CA VAL A 43 -5.31 -0.06 -29.66
C VAL A 43 -5.99 0.16 -31.02
N ASN A 44 -5.33 -0.21 -32.12
CA ASN A 44 -5.84 0.02 -33.49
C ASN A 44 -6.32 1.48 -33.72
N GLY A 45 -5.60 2.46 -33.14
CA GLY A 45 -5.93 3.88 -33.22
C GLY A 45 -6.92 4.39 -32.16
N VAL A 46 -7.51 3.54 -31.32
CA VAL A 46 -8.36 3.94 -30.17
C VAL A 46 -7.47 4.19 -28.95
N THR A 47 -7.60 5.36 -28.35
CA THR A 47 -6.82 5.78 -27.17
C THR A 47 -7.48 5.32 -25.88
N ILE A 48 -6.70 4.71 -24.99
CA ILE A 48 -7.04 4.44 -23.59
C ILE A 48 -6.31 5.48 -22.74
N SER A 49 -7.06 6.29 -22.01
CA SER A 49 -6.54 7.40 -21.21
C SER A 49 -6.44 7.05 -19.72
N ALA A 50 -5.72 7.89 -18.95
CA ALA A 50 -5.70 7.79 -17.50
C ALA A 50 -7.11 7.88 -16.87
N ARG A 51 -8.01 8.65 -17.48
CA ARG A 51 -9.39 8.81 -17.00
C ARG A 51 -10.21 7.52 -17.12
N ASP A 52 -9.93 6.69 -18.11
CA ASP A 52 -10.67 5.44 -18.36
C ASP A 52 -10.44 4.41 -17.25
N ILE A 53 -9.26 4.44 -16.62
CA ILE A 53 -8.90 3.53 -15.51
C ILE A 53 -9.18 4.11 -14.12
N GLU A 54 -9.40 5.43 -14.01
CA GLU A 54 -9.52 6.13 -12.70
C GLU A 54 -10.69 5.59 -11.87
N LYS A 55 -11.81 5.26 -12.50
CA LYS A 55 -12.99 4.72 -11.80
C LYS A 55 -12.70 3.40 -11.09
N ALA A 56 -11.89 2.54 -11.70
CA ALA A 56 -11.57 1.22 -11.17
C ALA A 56 -10.39 1.26 -10.19
N THR A 57 -9.40 2.11 -10.42
CA THR A 57 -8.14 2.10 -9.67
C THR A 57 -8.00 3.22 -8.64
N GLY A 58 -8.70 4.34 -8.81
CA GLY A 58 -8.45 5.58 -8.06
C GLY A 58 -8.55 5.43 -6.54
N ASP A 59 -9.58 4.76 -6.02
CA ASP A 59 -9.72 4.55 -4.58
C ASP A 59 -8.58 3.69 -3.99
N SER A 60 -8.22 2.62 -4.69
CA SER A 60 -7.12 1.73 -4.28
C SER A 60 -5.77 2.46 -4.31
N VAL A 61 -5.53 3.26 -5.34
CA VAL A 61 -4.32 4.09 -5.46
C VAL A 61 -4.26 5.11 -4.33
N ARG A 62 -5.33 5.86 -4.08
CA ARG A 62 -5.40 6.83 -2.96
C ARG A 62 -5.17 6.17 -1.60
N ASN A 63 -5.69 4.97 -1.37
CA ASN A 63 -5.47 4.24 -0.12
C ASN A 63 -3.99 3.83 0.06
N LEU A 64 -3.32 3.38 -1.01
CA LEU A 64 -1.89 3.06 -0.98
C LEU A 64 -1.05 4.32 -0.73
N GLN A 65 -1.36 5.43 -1.39
CA GLN A 65 -0.69 6.71 -1.20
C GLN A 65 -0.84 7.21 0.24
N LYS A 66 -2.05 7.10 0.81
CA LYS A 66 -2.30 7.46 2.21
C LYS A 66 -1.45 6.67 3.20
N GLN A 67 -1.18 5.39 2.93
CA GLN A 67 -0.30 4.58 3.79
C GLN A 67 1.11 5.19 3.90
N VAL A 68 1.67 5.68 2.78
CA VAL A 68 2.99 6.32 2.78
C VAL A 68 2.97 7.65 3.54
N VAL A 69 1.93 8.47 3.34
CA VAL A 69 1.77 9.74 4.07
C VAL A 69 1.70 9.50 5.58
N GLU A 70 0.93 8.51 6.01
CA GLU A 70 0.82 8.17 7.44
C GLU A 70 2.10 7.52 7.99
N ALA A 71 2.81 6.74 7.18
CA ALA A 71 4.11 6.19 7.57
C ALA A 71 5.13 7.33 7.76
N ARG A 72 5.20 8.30 6.85
CA ARG A 72 6.10 9.46 6.94
C ARG A 72 5.90 10.27 8.20
N LYS A 73 4.64 10.49 8.63
CA LYS A 73 4.33 11.20 9.88
C LYS A 73 4.88 10.48 11.11
N ARG A 74 4.91 9.14 11.10
CA ARG A 74 5.39 8.32 12.21
C ARG A 74 6.89 8.05 12.18
N GLU A 75 7.49 8.08 10.99
CA GLU A 75 8.88 7.68 10.78
C GLU A 75 9.86 8.59 11.53
N LEU A 76 9.60 9.89 11.56
CA LEU A 76 10.42 10.82 12.32
C LEU A 76 10.46 10.45 13.81
N ASP A 77 9.34 10.08 14.41
CA ASP A 77 9.28 9.64 15.80
C ASP A 77 10.04 8.34 16.03
N LEU A 78 9.97 7.41 15.08
CA LEU A 78 10.74 6.15 15.13
C LEU A 78 12.25 6.42 15.03
N LEU A 79 12.68 7.30 14.14
CA LEU A 79 14.09 7.70 14.00
C LEU A 79 14.60 8.39 15.27
N ILE A 80 13.80 9.30 15.85
CA ILE A 80 14.14 9.95 17.12
C ILE A 80 14.35 8.90 18.22
N ASN A 81 13.40 7.97 18.38
CA ASN A 81 13.48 6.92 19.40
C ASN A 81 14.68 6.00 19.17
N SER A 82 14.92 5.58 17.92
CA SER A 82 16.08 4.75 17.56
C SER A 82 17.41 5.44 17.90
N LYS A 83 17.51 6.75 17.59
CA LYS A 83 18.71 7.54 17.90
C LYS A 83 18.93 7.71 19.40
N LEU A 84 17.87 7.96 20.16
CA LEU A 84 17.93 8.04 21.62
C LEU A 84 18.39 6.72 22.24
N LEU A 85 17.87 5.58 21.76
CA LEU A 85 18.31 4.26 22.19
C LEU A 85 19.79 4.01 21.88
N ALA A 86 20.24 4.39 20.68
CA ALA A 86 21.64 4.24 20.28
C ALA A 86 22.59 5.09 21.17
N LEU A 87 22.21 6.35 21.43
CA LEU A 87 22.99 7.25 22.30
C LEU A 87 23.07 6.73 23.73
N GLU A 88 21.96 6.24 24.29
CA GLU A 88 21.97 5.69 25.65
C GLU A 88 22.75 4.37 25.73
N ALA A 89 22.67 3.51 24.73
CA ALA A 89 23.47 2.28 24.66
C ALA A 89 24.96 2.60 24.57
N ALA A 90 25.36 3.54 23.72
CA ALA A 90 26.76 4.00 23.63
C ALA A 90 27.27 4.60 24.96
N LYS A 91 26.45 5.42 25.61
CA LYS A 91 26.78 6.00 26.94
C LYS A 91 27.03 4.91 28.00
N ARG A 92 26.32 3.80 27.94
CA ARG A 92 26.48 2.66 28.86
C ARG A 92 27.53 1.63 28.42
N GLY A 93 28.11 1.80 27.23
CA GLY A 93 29.10 0.85 26.68
C GLY A 93 28.52 -0.52 26.33
N ILE A 94 27.22 -0.59 25.95
CA ILE A 94 26.51 -1.82 25.59
C ILE A 94 25.84 -1.67 24.24
N SER A 95 25.40 -2.80 23.64
CA SER A 95 24.59 -2.76 22.41
C SER A 95 23.16 -2.31 22.69
N THR A 96 22.48 -1.78 21.68
CA THR A 96 21.05 -1.42 21.75
C THR A 96 20.17 -2.63 22.11
N THR A 97 20.51 -3.82 21.59
CA THR A 97 19.84 -5.07 21.95
C THR A 97 19.95 -5.33 23.45
N LYS A 98 21.17 -5.22 23.99
CA LYS A 98 21.40 -5.45 25.45
C LYS A 98 20.70 -4.40 26.31
N LEU A 99 20.63 -3.16 25.83
CA LEU A 99 19.88 -2.10 26.49
C LEU A 99 18.38 -2.45 26.57
N LEU A 100 17.78 -2.89 25.47
CA LEU A 100 16.36 -3.29 25.42
C LEU A 100 16.09 -4.54 26.25
N GLU A 101 16.98 -5.53 26.27
CA GLU A 101 16.88 -6.67 27.17
C GLU A 101 16.79 -6.25 28.65
N ASN A 102 17.69 -5.36 29.08
CA ASN A 102 17.77 -4.93 30.46
C ASN A 102 16.63 -3.99 30.87
N GLU A 103 16.26 -3.05 30.00
CA GLU A 103 15.35 -1.97 30.36
C GLU A 103 13.89 -2.25 29.98
N VAL A 104 13.65 -3.16 29.06
CA VAL A 104 12.32 -3.53 28.59
C VAL A 104 12.01 -4.98 28.96
N LEU A 105 12.70 -5.95 28.34
CA LEU A 105 12.32 -7.36 28.46
C LEU A 105 12.42 -7.88 29.90
N ALA A 106 13.45 -7.49 30.65
CA ALA A 106 13.64 -7.90 32.06
C ALA A 106 12.56 -7.32 33.01
N LYS A 107 11.85 -6.26 32.59
CA LYS A 107 10.81 -5.62 33.41
C LYS A 107 9.40 -6.14 33.09
N VAL A 108 9.23 -6.80 31.94
CA VAL A 108 7.93 -7.35 31.52
C VAL A 108 7.61 -8.61 32.31
N LYS A 109 6.52 -8.57 33.08
CA LYS A 109 6.01 -9.76 33.78
C LYS A 109 5.12 -10.56 32.80
N PRO A 110 5.26 -11.89 32.75
CA PRO A 110 4.38 -12.72 31.95
C PRO A 110 2.92 -12.56 32.42
N PRO A 111 1.94 -12.67 31.52
CA PRO A 111 0.54 -12.63 31.91
C PRO A 111 0.19 -13.83 32.79
N THR A 112 -0.61 -13.59 33.81
CA THR A 112 -1.10 -14.66 34.70
C THR A 112 -2.20 -15.48 34.01
N PRO A 113 -2.46 -16.72 34.46
CA PRO A 113 -3.58 -17.52 33.96
C PRO A 113 -4.94 -16.80 34.08
N ALA A 114 -5.15 -16.05 35.18
CA ALA A 114 -6.37 -15.28 35.38
C ALA A 114 -6.55 -14.14 34.35
N GLU A 115 -5.47 -13.41 34.06
CA GLU A 115 -5.51 -12.35 33.03
C GLU A 115 -5.76 -12.93 31.63
N THR A 116 -5.14 -14.07 31.33
CA THR A 116 -5.33 -14.77 30.04
C THR A 116 -6.78 -15.23 29.88
N GLN A 117 -7.38 -15.78 30.94
CA GLN A 117 -8.79 -16.18 30.94
C GLN A 117 -9.71 -14.95 30.81
N ALA A 118 -9.47 -13.89 31.58
CA ALA A 118 -10.26 -12.67 31.51
C ALA A 118 -10.21 -12.02 30.11
N PHE A 119 -9.05 -12.01 29.47
CA PHE A 119 -8.93 -11.52 28.08
C PHE A 119 -9.76 -12.36 27.12
N TYR A 120 -9.71 -13.68 27.22
CA TYR A 120 -10.54 -14.57 26.40
C TYR A 120 -12.03 -14.30 26.60
N ASP A 121 -12.50 -14.22 27.85
CA ASP A 121 -13.90 -14.01 28.17
C ASP A 121 -14.44 -12.67 27.63
N GLN A 122 -13.63 -11.60 27.69
CA GLN A 122 -13.96 -10.28 27.15
C GLN A 122 -13.98 -10.24 25.62
N ASN A 123 -13.22 -11.12 24.96
CA ASN A 123 -13.07 -11.14 23.51
C ASN A 123 -13.66 -12.39 22.83
N LYS A 124 -14.44 -13.20 23.55
CA LYS A 124 -14.95 -14.49 23.10
C LYS A 124 -15.72 -14.43 21.79
N THR A 125 -16.42 -13.33 21.52
CA THR A 125 -17.16 -13.13 20.24
C THR A 125 -16.24 -12.85 19.04
N ARG A 126 -14.98 -12.50 19.26
CA ARG A 126 -13.98 -12.15 18.26
C ARG A 126 -12.90 -13.21 18.09
N ILE A 127 -12.73 -14.06 19.10
CA ILE A 127 -11.76 -15.15 19.10
C ILE A 127 -12.45 -16.41 18.57
N ASN A 128 -11.90 -16.98 17.51
CA ASN A 128 -12.40 -18.23 16.94
C ASN A 128 -11.64 -19.40 17.58
N GLY A 129 -12.32 -20.17 18.42
CA GLY A 129 -11.78 -21.35 19.11
C GLY A 129 -12.03 -21.34 20.61
N GLU A 130 -11.97 -22.54 21.20
CA GLU A 130 -12.09 -22.72 22.65
C GLU A 130 -10.81 -22.23 23.37
N PHE A 131 -10.95 -21.77 24.61
CA PHE A 131 -9.84 -21.20 25.40
C PHE A 131 -8.59 -22.09 25.40
N ALA A 132 -8.75 -23.39 25.55
CA ALA A 132 -7.61 -24.32 25.61
C ALA A 132 -6.77 -24.33 24.31
N ALA A 133 -7.42 -24.09 23.16
CA ALA A 133 -6.75 -24.08 21.85
C ALA A 133 -6.04 -22.74 21.56
N VAL A 134 -6.52 -21.63 22.13
CA VAL A 134 -6.01 -20.28 21.84
C VAL A 134 -5.22 -19.66 23.01
N LYS A 135 -5.10 -20.37 24.12
CA LYS A 135 -4.45 -19.87 25.35
C LYS A 135 -3.04 -19.36 25.11
N ASP A 136 -2.22 -20.13 24.41
CA ASP A 136 -0.81 -19.77 24.18
C ASP A 136 -0.69 -18.54 23.28
N ASP A 137 -1.56 -18.40 22.28
CA ASP A 137 -1.64 -17.20 21.44
C ASP A 137 -2.05 -15.96 22.22
N ILE A 138 -2.98 -16.10 23.18
CA ILE A 138 -3.38 -15.01 24.08
C ILE A 138 -2.22 -14.63 25.01
N VAL A 139 -1.51 -15.60 25.58
CA VAL A 139 -0.32 -15.34 26.41
C VAL A 139 0.74 -14.58 25.61
N LYS A 140 0.99 -15.01 24.38
CA LYS A 140 1.92 -14.33 23.47
C LYS A 140 1.47 -12.91 23.19
N TYR A 141 0.21 -12.71 22.79
CA TYR A 141 -0.37 -11.41 22.50
C TYR A 141 -0.22 -10.43 23.69
N LEU A 142 -0.65 -10.84 24.90
CA LEU A 142 -0.55 -10.02 26.10
C LEU A 142 0.91 -9.72 26.50
N SER A 143 1.80 -10.68 26.28
CA SER A 143 3.24 -10.48 26.54
C SER A 143 3.83 -9.43 25.59
N GLU A 144 3.51 -9.51 24.29
CA GLU A 144 3.94 -8.54 23.27
C GLU A 144 3.34 -7.16 23.51
N GLU A 145 2.09 -7.07 23.98
CA GLU A 145 1.46 -5.81 24.36
C GLU A 145 2.21 -5.14 25.52
N ARG A 146 2.51 -5.90 26.58
CA ARG A 146 3.32 -5.41 27.72
C ARG A 146 4.72 -4.99 27.31
N GLN A 147 5.35 -5.72 26.39
CA GLN A 147 6.66 -5.35 25.87
C GLN A 147 6.60 -4.02 25.10
N ARG A 148 5.57 -3.81 24.27
CA ARG A 148 5.35 -2.53 23.57
C ARG A 148 5.14 -1.37 24.55
N ASP A 149 4.33 -1.58 25.58
CA ASP A 149 4.07 -0.56 26.60
C ASP A 149 5.32 -0.19 27.39
N GLU A 150 6.12 -1.18 27.80
CA GLU A 150 7.36 -0.93 28.53
C GLU A 150 8.42 -0.28 27.63
N ALA A 151 8.52 -0.71 26.37
CA ALA A 151 9.39 -0.07 25.37
C ALA A 151 8.99 1.40 25.14
N LYS A 152 7.69 1.67 25.05
CA LYS A 152 7.18 3.03 24.93
C LYS A 152 7.52 3.88 26.15
N LYS A 153 7.29 3.38 27.36
CA LYS A 153 7.66 4.09 28.61
C LYS A 153 9.14 4.40 28.66
N PHE A 154 9.98 3.44 28.28
CA PHE A 154 11.42 3.63 28.25
C PHE A 154 11.84 4.68 27.22
N ALA A 155 11.29 4.63 25.99
CA ALA A 155 11.55 5.63 24.97
C ALA A 155 11.06 7.03 25.37
N ASP A 156 9.86 7.14 25.96
CA ASP A 156 9.32 8.40 26.48
C ASP A 156 10.23 8.97 27.59
N GLY A 157 10.77 8.12 28.48
CA GLY A 157 11.72 8.52 29.52
C GLY A 157 13.04 9.04 28.93
N LEU A 158 13.59 8.38 27.92
CA LEU A 158 14.79 8.84 27.20
C LEU A 158 14.53 10.19 26.50
N ARG A 159 13.37 10.34 25.87
CA ARG A 159 12.99 11.59 25.21
C ARG A 159 12.87 12.74 26.19
N ALA A 160 12.23 12.51 27.35
CA ALA A 160 12.10 13.51 28.40
C ALA A 160 13.45 13.93 29.02
N ALA A 161 14.42 13.00 29.09
CA ALA A 161 15.76 13.27 29.61
C ALA A 161 16.74 13.87 28.58
N SER A 162 16.32 13.98 27.32
CA SER A 162 17.15 14.46 26.21
C SER A 162 16.81 15.90 25.83
N ASN A 163 17.77 16.58 25.19
CA ASN A 163 17.51 17.85 24.52
C ASN A 163 17.06 17.58 23.07
N THR A 164 15.77 17.16 22.93
CA THR A 164 15.17 16.85 21.64
C THR A 164 14.31 18.04 21.17
N THR A 165 14.59 18.52 19.96
CA THR A 165 13.79 19.57 19.29
C THR A 165 13.28 19.03 17.95
N VAL A 166 11.96 19.06 17.75
CA VAL A 166 11.32 18.72 16.47
C VAL A 166 10.91 20.00 15.78
N LYS A 167 11.43 20.25 14.57
CA LYS A 167 11.17 21.51 13.84
C LYS A 167 9.89 21.48 13.02
N VAL A 168 9.60 20.38 12.32
CA VAL A 168 8.38 20.19 11.51
C VAL A 168 8.07 18.72 11.36
N PRO A 169 6.83 18.24 11.61
CA PRO A 169 6.38 16.94 11.16
C PRO A 169 6.22 16.99 9.64
N GLN A 170 7.06 16.29 8.89
CA GLN A 170 6.94 16.29 7.43
C GLN A 170 5.91 15.26 6.96
N ALA A 171 4.82 15.75 6.37
CA ALA A 171 3.85 14.93 5.65
C ALA A 171 4.19 14.83 4.15
N THR A 172 4.96 15.79 3.61
CA THR A 172 5.34 15.89 2.20
C THR A 172 6.78 15.45 1.97
N PRO A 173 7.06 14.76 0.87
CA PRO A 173 8.41 14.35 0.52
C PRO A 173 9.29 15.55 0.15
N PRO A 174 10.61 15.51 0.41
CA PRO A 174 11.55 16.49 -0.11
C PRO A 174 11.65 16.35 -1.62
N ARG A 175 11.64 17.48 -2.34
CA ARG A 175 11.60 17.55 -3.80
C ARG A 175 12.99 17.65 -4.44
N ASN A 176 13.98 18.03 -3.65
CA ASN A 176 15.37 18.26 -4.10
C ASN A 176 16.36 18.06 -2.95
N GLU A 177 17.65 18.06 -3.26
CA GLU A 177 18.72 17.85 -2.27
C GLU A 177 18.75 18.92 -1.17
N SER A 178 18.38 20.16 -1.45
CA SER A 178 18.28 21.19 -0.42
C SER A 178 17.18 20.90 0.60
N GLU A 179 16.04 20.42 0.13
CA GLU A 179 14.94 19.99 1.02
C GLU A 179 15.29 18.69 1.76
N ARG A 180 16.00 17.74 1.13
CA ARG A 180 16.51 16.53 1.80
C ARG A 180 17.48 16.86 2.93
N ALA A 181 18.32 17.88 2.75
CA ALA A 181 19.29 18.34 3.76
C ALA A 181 18.64 19.14 4.92
N GLN A 182 17.35 19.48 4.85
CA GLN A 182 16.68 20.21 5.93
C GLN A 182 16.63 19.39 7.22
N VAL A 183 17.09 20.00 8.31
CA VAL A 183 17.02 19.39 9.64
C VAL A 183 15.58 19.44 10.17
N VAL A 184 14.98 18.27 10.36
CA VAL A 184 13.61 18.09 10.86
C VAL A 184 13.55 17.81 12.36
N ALA A 185 14.64 17.29 12.94
CA ALA A 185 14.79 17.17 14.39
C ALA A 185 16.27 17.27 14.79
N THR A 186 16.51 17.64 16.07
CA THR A 186 17.83 17.54 16.70
C THR A 186 17.71 16.81 18.03
N ILE A 187 18.69 15.98 18.35
CA ILE A 187 18.75 15.18 19.57
C ILE A 187 20.14 15.36 20.18
N ASN A 188 20.24 16.03 21.31
CA ASN A 188 21.53 16.31 21.99
C ASN A 188 22.59 16.91 21.04
N GLY A 189 22.17 17.72 20.06
CA GLY A 189 23.03 18.33 19.05
C GLY A 189 23.21 17.52 17.75
N GLU A 190 22.79 16.27 17.70
CA GLU A 190 22.78 15.47 16.46
C GLU A 190 21.49 15.72 15.66
N SER A 191 21.64 15.85 14.34
CA SER A 191 20.53 16.17 13.47
C SER A 191 19.91 14.93 12.83
N ILE A 192 18.59 14.99 12.60
CA ILE A 192 17.85 14.14 11.68
C ILE A 192 17.35 15.04 10.55
N THR A 193 17.59 14.63 9.31
CA THR A 193 17.20 15.37 8.11
C THR A 193 15.92 14.81 7.49
N ALA A 194 15.30 15.56 6.60
CA ALA A 194 14.20 15.07 5.77
C ALA A 194 14.63 13.90 4.88
N GLY A 195 15.89 13.92 4.43
CA GLY A 195 16.49 12.81 3.69
C GLY A 195 16.54 11.52 4.48
N ASP A 196 16.93 11.57 5.76
CA ASP A 196 16.97 10.39 6.63
C ASP A 196 15.58 9.74 6.77
N VAL A 197 14.53 10.55 6.86
CA VAL A 197 13.13 10.05 6.90
C VAL A 197 12.76 9.35 5.61
N GLU A 198 13.06 9.94 4.45
CA GLU A 198 12.74 9.34 3.14
C GLU A 198 13.54 8.07 2.88
N ASP A 199 14.82 8.05 3.27
CA ASP A 199 15.69 6.88 3.07
C ASP A 199 15.21 5.68 3.89
N SER A 200 14.71 5.91 5.12
CA SER A 200 14.13 4.83 5.93
C SER A 200 12.81 4.30 5.37
N LEU A 201 12.05 5.12 4.63
CA LEU A 201 10.79 4.73 3.98
C LEU A 201 10.98 4.15 2.57
N GLN A 202 12.18 4.13 2.03
CA GLN A 202 12.45 3.75 0.64
C GLN A 202 11.84 2.40 0.24
N THR A 203 11.92 1.40 1.11
CA THR A 203 11.34 0.07 0.86
C THR A 203 9.81 0.12 0.76
N LEU A 204 9.15 0.84 1.67
CA LEU A 204 7.71 1.03 1.65
C LEU A 204 7.27 1.79 0.38
N ILE A 205 7.93 2.90 0.07
CA ILE A 205 7.63 3.74 -1.09
C ILE A 205 7.76 2.92 -2.37
N SER A 206 8.87 2.20 -2.55
CA SER A 206 9.09 1.33 -3.72
C SER A 206 8.04 0.22 -3.82
N GLY A 207 7.65 -0.36 -2.68
CA GLY A 207 6.59 -1.35 -2.62
C GLY A 207 5.24 -0.79 -3.07
N VAL A 208 4.88 0.40 -2.61
CA VAL A 208 3.65 1.10 -3.01
C VAL A 208 3.69 1.50 -4.49
N GLN A 209 4.80 2.03 -4.99
CA GLN A 209 4.97 2.35 -6.41
C GLN A 209 4.72 1.14 -7.31
N LYS A 210 5.26 -0.03 -6.93
CA LYS A 210 5.04 -1.28 -7.65
C LYS A 210 3.55 -1.69 -7.60
N GLN A 211 2.91 -1.61 -6.45
CA GLN A 211 1.49 -1.97 -6.33
C GLN A 211 0.59 -1.04 -7.16
N VAL A 212 0.84 0.26 -7.13
CA VAL A 212 0.12 1.26 -7.96
C VAL A 212 0.30 0.96 -9.44
N TYR A 213 1.52 0.66 -9.87
CA TYR A 213 1.80 0.27 -11.25
C TYR A 213 1.03 -0.99 -11.66
N GLU A 214 1.07 -2.06 -10.86
CA GLU A 214 0.37 -3.32 -11.17
C GLU A 214 -1.16 -3.14 -11.23
N LEU A 215 -1.75 -2.34 -10.33
CA LEU A 215 -3.17 -2.00 -10.38
C LEU A 215 -3.54 -1.31 -11.69
N ARG A 216 -2.79 -0.28 -12.06
CA ARG A 216 -3.02 0.46 -13.31
C ARG A 216 -2.77 -0.39 -14.54
N LYS A 217 -1.69 -1.19 -14.54
CA LYS A 217 -1.35 -2.10 -15.62
C LYS A 217 -2.46 -3.11 -15.88
N ASN A 218 -2.96 -3.75 -14.83
CA ASN A 218 -4.05 -4.71 -14.95
C ASN A 218 -5.31 -4.07 -15.54
N GLU A 219 -5.65 -2.86 -15.11
CA GLU A 219 -6.82 -2.16 -15.64
C GLU A 219 -6.62 -1.68 -17.09
N VAL A 220 -5.41 -1.24 -17.46
CA VAL A 220 -5.07 -0.94 -18.85
C VAL A 220 -5.19 -2.20 -19.72
N ASP A 221 -4.69 -3.35 -19.25
CA ASP A 221 -4.79 -4.61 -19.97
C ASP A 221 -6.27 -5.05 -20.16
N LEU A 222 -7.13 -4.85 -19.14
CA LEU A 222 -8.58 -5.10 -19.26
C LEU A 222 -9.20 -4.18 -20.30
N ASN A 223 -8.93 -2.88 -20.27
CA ASN A 223 -9.46 -1.91 -21.25
C ASN A 223 -8.95 -2.21 -22.67
N ILE A 224 -7.71 -2.69 -22.84
CA ILE A 224 -7.20 -3.17 -24.14
C ILE A 224 -8.07 -4.33 -24.64
N ASN A 225 -8.33 -5.32 -23.79
CA ASN A 225 -9.11 -6.50 -24.13
C ASN A 225 -10.55 -6.12 -24.52
N ASP A 226 -11.19 -5.27 -23.73
CA ASP A 226 -12.55 -4.79 -23.98
C ASP A 226 -12.65 -4.01 -25.31
N THR A 227 -11.64 -3.18 -25.59
CA THR A 227 -11.54 -2.45 -26.86
C THR A 227 -11.43 -3.40 -28.05
N LEU A 228 -10.61 -4.44 -27.95
CA LEU A 228 -10.44 -5.44 -29.02
C LEU A 228 -11.72 -6.25 -29.25
N LEU A 229 -12.37 -6.68 -28.17
CA LEU A 229 -13.64 -7.40 -28.24
C LEU A 229 -14.74 -6.54 -28.87
N ALA A 230 -14.83 -5.27 -28.47
CA ALA A 230 -15.81 -4.33 -29.01
C ALA A 230 -15.58 -4.06 -30.53
N GLN A 231 -14.31 -3.88 -30.93
CA GLN A 231 -13.95 -3.68 -32.35
C GLN A 231 -14.27 -4.90 -33.18
N GLU A 232 -13.97 -6.11 -32.74
CA GLU A 232 -14.26 -7.35 -33.45
C GLU A 232 -15.78 -7.60 -33.52
N ALA A 233 -16.53 -7.35 -32.45
CA ALA A 233 -17.98 -7.43 -32.40
C ALA A 233 -18.62 -6.43 -33.39
N GLN A 234 -18.16 -5.18 -33.44
CA GLN A 234 -18.60 -4.15 -34.36
C GLN A 234 -18.32 -4.55 -35.81
N LYS A 235 -17.14 -5.07 -36.12
CA LYS A 235 -16.76 -5.55 -37.45
C LYS A 235 -17.69 -6.65 -37.92
N ARG A 236 -18.13 -7.53 -37.04
CA ARG A 236 -19.06 -8.62 -37.32
C ARG A 236 -20.54 -8.20 -37.21
N LYS A 237 -20.83 -6.98 -36.79
CA LYS A 237 -22.19 -6.44 -36.57
C LYS A 237 -23.03 -7.27 -35.57
N ILE A 238 -22.37 -7.73 -34.51
CA ILE A 238 -22.97 -8.49 -33.40
C ILE A 238 -22.58 -7.82 -32.05
N THR A 239 -23.22 -8.25 -30.97
CA THR A 239 -22.83 -7.81 -29.60
C THR A 239 -21.58 -8.53 -29.15
N THR A 240 -20.86 -7.96 -28.17
CA THR A 240 -19.69 -8.60 -27.53
C THR A 240 -20.08 -9.95 -26.92
N ASN A 241 -21.26 -10.06 -26.31
CA ASN A 241 -21.72 -11.33 -25.75
C ASN A 241 -21.93 -12.38 -26.87
N ALA A 242 -22.60 -12.02 -27.97
CA ALA A 242 -22.77 -12.94 -29.10
C ALA A 242 -21.41 -13.34 -29.73
N LEU A 243 -20.43 -12.44 -29.73
CA LEU A 243 -19.07 -12.74 -30.16
C LEU A 243 -18.41 -13.78 -29.26
N LEU A 244 -18.47 -13.59 -27.93
CA LEU A 244 -17.91 -14.53 -26.97
C LEU A 244 -18.60 -15.91 -27.06
N GLU A 245 -19.94 -15.95 -27.15
CA GLU A 245 -20.68 -17.18 -27.30
C GLU A 245 -20.31 -17.95 -28.62
N ALA A 246 -20.02 -17.20 -29.68
CA ALA A 246 -19.63 -17.80 -30.96
C ALA A 246 -18.20 -18.35 -30.98
N GLU A 247 -17.25 -17.64 -30.37
CA GLU A 247 -15.81 -17.90 -30.47
C GLU A 247 -15.22 -18.66 -29.29
N VAL A 248 -15.77 -18.46 -28.08
CA VAL A 248 -15.27 -19.09 -26.85
C VAL A 248 -15.85 -20.50 -26.76
N LYS A 249 -15.00 -21.48 -26.98
CA LYS A 249 -15.38 -22.91 -26.94
C LYS A 249 -14.57 -23.60 -25.84
N PRO A 250 -15.06 -23.59 -24.57
CA PRO A 250 -14.38 -24.31 -23.50
C PRO A 250 -14.36 -25.79 -23.78
N LYS A 251 -13.29 -26.46 -23.35
CA LYS A 251 -13.22 -27.91 -23.40
C LYS A 251 -14.22 -28.52 -22.40
N PRO A 252 -14.91 -29.60 -22.78
CA PRO A 252 -15.79 -30.28 -21.84
C PRO A 252 -14.98 -30.88 -20.69
N VAL A 253 -15.49 -30.74 -19.47
CA VAL A 253 -14.89 -31.33 -18.28
C VAL A 253 -15.48 -32.72 -18.04
N THR A 254 -14.60 -33.70 -17.88
CA THR A 254 -14.99 -35.07 -17.60
C THR A 254 -14.99 -35.37 -16.10
N GLU A 255 -15.75 -36.41 -15.69
CA GLU A 255 -15.71 -36.91 -14.30
C GLU A 255 -14.34 -37.36 -13.87
N GLU A 256 -13.57 -37.94 -14.78
CA GLU A 256 -12.17 -38.39 -14.54
C GLU A 256 -11.26 -37.19 -14.17
N GLN A 257 -11.41 -36.04 -14.87
CA GLN A 257 -10.69 -34.83 -14.54
C GLN A 257 -11.10 -34.31 -13.17
N ALA A 258 -12.39 -34.35 -12.84
CA ALA A 258 -12.87 -33.93 -11.53
C ALA A 258 -12.34 -34.84 -10.41
N ARG A 259 -12.26 -36.15 -10.65
CA ARG A 259 -11.68 -37.11 -9.71
C ARG A 259 -10.18 -36.88 -9.52
N THR A 260 -9.46 -36.63 -10.59
CA THR A 260 -8.02 -36.31 -10.56
C THR A 260 -7.78 -35.02 -9.76
N PHE A 261 -8.59 -34.00 -9.99
CA PHE A 261 -8.51 -32.76 -9.23
C PHE A 261 -8.76 -32.99 -7.74
N PHE A 262 -9.79 -33.78 -7.38
CA PHE A 262 -10.10 -34.11 -6.00
C PHE A 262 -8.92 -34.83 -5.33
N GLU A 263 -8.35 -35.85 -5.97
CA GLU A 263 -7.22 -36.60 -5.43
C GLU A 263 -6.00 -35.71 -5.15
N GLN A 264 -5.72 -34.73 -6.06
CA GLN A 264 -4.61 -33.80 -5.92
C GLN A 264 -4.86 -32.70 -4.86
N ASN A 265 -6.10 -32.49 -4.44
CA ASN A 265 -6.50 -31.42 -3.54
C ASN A 265 -7.25 -31.90 -2.29
N LYS A 266 -7.11 -33.16 -1.89
CA LYS A 266 -7.83 -33.79 -0.78
C LYS A 266 -7.77 -32.99 0.53
N GLU A 267 -6.63 -32.40 0.82
CA GLU A 267 -6.43 -31.62 2.05
C GLU A 267 -7.20 -30.27 2.04
N ARG A 268 -7.63 -29.82 0.87
CA ARG A 268 -8.29 -28.51 0.66
C ARG A 268 -9.79 -28.63 0.35
N VAL A 269 -10.24 -29.81 -0.01
CA VAL A 269 -11.64 -30.10 -0.36
C VAL A 269 -12.29 -30.83 0.82
N SER A 270 -13.35 -30.24 1.36
CA SER A 270 -14.09 -30.86 2.48
C SER A 270 -14.99 -31.98 1.96
N GLY A 271 -15.08 -33.09 2.69
CA GLY A 271 -15.94 -34.23 2.37
C GLY A 271 -15.35 -35.22 1.39
N ASP A 272 -16.15 -36.18 0.93
CA ASP A 272 -15.76 -37.15 -0.07
C ASP A 272 -15.97 -36.63 -1.51
N PHE A 273 -15.48 -37.38 -2.48
CA PHE A 273 -15.62 -37.03 -3.90
C PHE A 273 -17.07 -36.91 -4.33
N THR A 274 -17.97 -37.77 -3.84
CA THR A 274 -19.38 -37.78 -4.23
C THR A 274 -20.07 -36.47 -3.82
N GLN A 275 -19.77 -35.97 -2.63
CA GLN A 275 -20.28 -34.73 -2.11
C GLN A 275 -19.72 -33.50 -2.82
N SER A 276 -18.47 -33.54 -3.26
CA SER A 276 -17.75 -32.42 -3.85
C SER A 276 -17.76 -32.39 -5.38
N LYS A 277 -18.18 -33.46 -6.03
CA LYS A 277 -18.11 -33.68 -7.49
C LYS A 277 -18.68 -32.52 -8.29
N ASP A 278 -19.92 -32.12 -8.01
CA ASP A 278 -20.59 -31.08 -8.81
C ASP A 278 -19.94 -29.70 -8.66
N ALA A 279 -19.47 -29.38 -7.45
CA ALA A 279 -18.71 -28.17 -7.19
C ALA A 279 -17.36 -28.16 -7.94
N ILE A 280 -16.67 -29.31 -7.96
CA ILE A 280 -15.39 -29.46 -8.69
C ILE A 280 -15.62 -29.35 -10.20
N ILE A 281 -16.64 -30.03 -10.74
CA ILE A 281 -17.00 -29.92 -12.16
C ILE A 281 -17.29 -28.46 -12.53
N SER A 282 -18.11 -27.77 -11.74
CA SER A 282 -18.42 -26.35 -11.97
C SER A 282 -17.17 -25.47 -11.93
N TYR A 283 -16.29 -25.69 -10.97
CA TYR A 283 -15.02 -24.98 -10.87
C TYR A 283 -14.13 -25.20 -12.11
N LEU A 284 -14.00 -26.46 -12.54
CA LEU A 284 -13.19 -26.81 -13.72
C LEU A 284 -13.82 -26.25 -14.99
N GLN A 285 -15.15 -26.30 -15.16
CA GLN A 285 -15.85 -25.70 -16.29
C GLN A 285 -15.63 -24.17 -16.38
N GLN A 286 -15.71 -23.47 -15.24
CA GLN A 286 -15.39 -22.04 -15.19
C GLN A 286 -13.92 -21.76 -15.53
N THR A 287 -13.04 -22.67 -15.14
CA THR A 287 -11.61 -22.55 -15.47
C THR A 287 -11.36 -22.74 -16.95
N GLU A 288 -11.95 -23.76 -17.58
CA GLU A 288 -11.86 -23.99 -19.03
C GLU A 288 -12.49 -22.83 -19.82
N LEU A 289 -13.61 -22.26 -19.36
CA LEU A 289 -14.22 -21.09 -19.96
C LEU A 289 -13.23 -19.90 -19.95
N ARG A 290 -12.64 -19.56 -18.79
CA ARG A 290 -11.63 -18.48 -18.69
C ARG A 290 -10.43 -18.72 -19.59
N LEU A 291 -9.96 -19.97 -19.70
CA LEU A 291 -8.85 -20.32 -20.59
C LEU A 291 -9.22 -20.13 -22.07
N ALA A 292 -10.43 -20.51 -22.45
CA ALA A 292 -10.92 -20.34 -23.82
C ALA A 292 -11.14 -18.83 -24.16
N GLU A 293 -11.70 -18.04 -23.23
CA GLU A 293 -11.81 -16.59 -23.36
C GLU A 293 -10.44 -15.93 -23.52
N ARG A 294 -9.50 -16.28 -22.66
CA ARG A 294 -8.13 -15.77 -22.74
C ARG A 294 -7.48 -16.10 -24.07
N ALA A 295 -7.58 -17.36 -24.52
CA ALA A 295 -7.01 -17.77 -25.80
C ALA A 295 -7.62 -17.00 -26.99
N PHE A 296 -8.91 -16.70 -26.93
CA PHE A 296 -9.57 -15.87 -27.94
C PHE A 296 -9.07 -14.42 -27.91
N VAL A 297 -8.99 -13.82 -26.74
CA VAL A 297 -8.45 -12.46 -26.57
C VAL A 297 -6.98 -12.38 -26.99
N ASP A 298 -6.15 -13.34 -26.62
CA ASP A 298 -4.74 -13.41 -27.02
C ASP A 298 -4.61 -13.46 -28.56
N LYS A 299 -5.50 -14.15 -29.25
CA LYS A 299 -5.57 -14.16 -30.73
C LYS A 299 -5.91 -12.78 -31.29
N LEU A 300 -6.86 -12.05 -30.67
CA LEU A 300 -7.18 -10.68 -31.07
C LEU A 300 -6.00 -9.74 -30.81
N ARG A 301 -5.33 -9.86 -29.67
CA ARG A 301 -4.12 -9.08 -29.33
C ARG A 301 -2.99 -9.31 -30.34
N ALA A 302 -2.77 -10.55 -30.75
CA ALA A 302 -1.72 -10.88 -31.72
C ALA A 302 -1.97 -10.28 -33.11
N ALA A 303 -3.23 -10.02 -33.46
CA ALA A 303 -3.61 -9.43 -34.75
C ALA A 303 -3.74 -7.88 -34.70
N ALA A 304 -3.62 -7.27 -33.52
CA ALA A 304 -3.87 -5.85 -33.31
C ALA A 304 -2.56 -5.04 -33.24
N SER A 305 -2.66 -3.75 -33.59
CA SER A 305 -1.63 -2.75 -33.27
C SER A 305 -1.87 -2.19 -31.87
N ILE A 306 -1.00 -2.57 -30.91
CA ILE A 306 -1.10 -2.15 -29.50
C ILE A 306 0.19 -1.42 -29.11
N GLN A 307 0.04 -0.19 -28.61
CA GLN A 307 1.13 0.59 -28.02
C GLN A 307 0.77 0.91 -26.58
N VAL A 308 1.65 0.60 -25.62
CA VAL A 308 1.45 0.88 -24.20
C VAL A 308 2.49 1.89 -23.73
N PHE A 309 2.04 2.95 -23.08
CA PHE A 309 2.87 4.06 -22.58
C PHE A 309 3.03 4.05 -21.06
N LEU A 310 2.30 3.18 -20.36
CA LEU A 310 2.47 2.99 -18.93
C LEU A 310 3.81 2.32 -18.66
N THR A 311 4.70 3.02 -17.92
CA THR A 311 6.05 2.55 -17.60
C THR A 311 6.14 2.01 -16.18
N ALA A 312 6.89 0.92 -15.99
CA ALA A 312 7.16 0.38 -14.67
C ALA A 312 8.04 1.34 -13.84
N PRO A 313 7.86 1.41 -12.52
CA PRO A 313 8.77 2.14 -11.66
C PRO A 313 10.18 1.54 -11.76
N PRO A 314 11.24 2.35 -11.55
CA PRO A 314 12.59 1.85 -11.56
C PRO A 314 12.76 0.76 -10.50
N THR A 315 13.35 -0.37 -10.88
CA THR A 315 13.74 -1.38 -9.90
C THR A 315 14.91 -0.84 -9.09
N ASN A 316 14.77 -0.72 -7.78
CA ASN A 316 15.90 -0.45 -6.92
C ASN A 316 16.94 -1.57 -7.13
N LYS A 317 18.08 -1.25 -7.75
CA LYS A 317 19.26 -2.07 -7.60
C LYS A 317 19.54 -2.14 -6.10
N GLU A 318 19.71 -3.35 -5.58
CA GLU A 318 19.99 -3.64 -4.18
C GLU A 318 20.89 -2.57 -3.56
N ALA A 319 20.39 -1.94 -2.47
CA ALA A 319 21.24 -1.10 -1.65
C ALA A 319 22.46 -1.93 -1.22
N PRO A 320 23.69 -1.41 -1.28
CA PRO A 320 24.85 -2.15 -0.85
C PRO A 320 24.62 -2.62 0.58
N LYS A 321 24.71 -3.93 0.81
CA LYS A 321 24.66 -4.53 2.14
C LYS A 321 25.66 -3.80 3.01
N SER A 322 25.18 -3.07 4.01
CA SER A 322 26.04 -2.49 5.03
C SER A 322 26.83 -3.65 5.63
N GLN A 323 28.13 -3.67 5.37
CA GLN A 323 29.06 -4.56 6.07
C GLN A 323 28.96 -4.24 7.56
N GLN A 324 28.72 -5.28 8.33
CA GLN A 324 28.69 -5.29 9.78
C GLN A 324 30.06 -4.90 10.37
#